data_13d59eec90c88aff1b4221723913893f
#
_entry.id   13d59eec90c88aff1b4221723913893f
#
_cell.length_a   1.000
_cell.length_b   1.000
_cell.length_c   1.000
_cell.angle_alpha   90.00
_cell.angle_beta   90.00
_cell.angle_gamma   90.00
#
_symmetry.space_group_name_H-M   'P 1'
#
loop_
_entity.id
_entity.type
_entity.pdbx_description
1 polymer ?
#
loop_
_entity_poly.entity_id
_entity_poly.type
_entity_poly.pdbx_seq_one_letter_code
_entity_poly.pdbx_strand_id
1 'polypeptide(L)'
;MNKIALASVCLLFHLFLSAQKTLVIHVPMTAEKWGFSPGTCAFLSYKSVPAMRLLTNKDTSVLKDLHFSNGIIEYDIEPEDNDFTGVFFRRKDSKESEYFYLRVFGGGIPGMMVAVQYAPILHGVNLWNLLPYYQGPASFGKGRWNHIKLVISGEQMLVYVNDPVHPTLEIAHLEGATREGSIGFDGKAVIANLVVTPDATEGLSPVAGFDPYYSDPRYIRHWSVSQPIDLPKGRELTREDLPKAGTSWSGIEAERLGMVNLTRMFGNSESRRYVWLKCRLKAPEAQVRQVAFGFNNEVWVFVNGKMAFVDKNLYDELMRKQPRARCSIENASFTLPLQAGDNEILIGVANDFYGWAIITRLDSMEGIEALSK
;
A
#
# COMPACT_ATOMS: atom_id res chain seq x y z
N MET A 1 8.20 -71.93 -34.51
CA MET A 1 7.48 -71.32 -33.37
C MET A 1 8.51 -70.60 -32.50
N ASN A 2 8.77 -69.31 -32.77
CA ASN A 2 9.76 -68.52 -32.04
C ASN A 2 9.04 -67.70 -31.00
N LYS A 3 9.35 -67.88 -29.73
CA LYS A 3 8.87 -67.09 -28.62
C LYS A 3 9.82 -65.91 -28.45
N ILE A 4 9.31 -64.66 -28.73
CA ILE A 4 10.00 -63.42 -28.43
C ILE A 4 9.66 -63.05 -26.99
N ALA A 5 10.71 -63.03 -26.14
CA ALA A 5 10.62 -62.60 -24.78
C ALA A 5 10.78 -61.02 -24.77
N LEU A 6 9.74 -60.32 -24.34
CA LEU A 6 9.75 -58.85 -24.17
C LEU A 6 10.36 -58.54 -22.78
N ALA A 7 11.57 -58.00 -22.75
CA ALA A 7 12.20 -57.52 -21.52
C ALA A 7 11.76 -56.06 -21.25
N SER A 8 10.93 -55.88 -20.23
CA SER A 8 10.58 -54.55 -19.71
C SER A 8 11.73 -53.99 -18.88
N VAL A 9 12.39 -52.97 -19.39
CA VAL A 9 13.38 -52.17 -18.64
C VAL A 9 12.61 -51.10 -17.87
N CYS A 10 12.42 -51.29 -16.57
CA CYS A 10 11.97 -50.25 -15.66
C CYS A 10 13.11 -49.26 -15.37
N LEU A 11 13.09 -48.07 -16.00
CA LEU A 11 13.96 -46.96 -15.63
C LEU A 11 13.45 -46.37 -14.34
N LEU A 12 14.07 -46.68 -13.22
CA LEU A 12 13.88 -46.01 -11.93
C LEU A 12 14.58 -44.62 -12.00
N PHE A 13 13.83 -43.57 -12.29
CA PHE A 13 14.28 -42.19 -12.07
C PHE A 13 14.32 -41.96 -10.56
N HIS A 14 15.48 -42.03 -9.96
CA HIS A 14 15.72 -41.52 -8.62
C HIS A 14 15.76 -40.00 -8.71
N LEU A 15 14.65 -39.33 -8.39
CA LEU A 15 14.63 -37.91 -8.07
C LEU A 15 15.42 -37.72 -6.77
N PHE A 16 16.68 -37.32 -6.88
CA PHE A 16 17.42 -36.79 -5.76
C PHE A 16 16.77 -35.44 -5.41
N LEU A 17 15.80 -35.45 -4.50
CA LEU A 17 15.43 -34.25 -3.77
C LEU A 17 16.64 -33.87 -2.91
N SER A 18 17.50 -33.00 -3.43
CA SER A 18 18.50 -32.33 -2.62
C SER A 18 17.72 -31.46 -1.64
N ALA A 19 17.61 -31.87 -0.39
CA ALA A 19 17.10 -31.00 0.66
C ALA A 19 18.07 -29.81 0.78
N GLN A 20 17.75 -28.72 0.11
CA GLN A 20 18.52 -27.49 0.19
C GLN A 20 18.43 -27.02 1.64
N LYS A 21 19.58 -27.01 2.34
CA LYS A 21 19.64 -26.59 3.74
C LYS A 21 19.19 -25.12 3.79
N THR A 22 18.05 -24.87 4.42
CA THR A 22 17.52 -23.52 4.60
C THR A 22 18.55 -22.67 5.34
N LEU A 23 18.96 -21.57 4.75
CA LEU A 23 19.86 -20.60 5.36
C LEU A 23 19.07 -19.82 6.42
N VAL A 24 19.53 -19.86 7.67
CA VAL A 24 18.98 -19.06 8.78
C VAL A 24 20.04 -18.08 9.25
N ILE A 25 19.73 -16.80 9.22
CA ILE A 25 20.63 -15.70 9.58
C ILE A 25 20.16 -15.09 10.90
N HIS A 26 20.90 -15.33 11.97
CA HIS A 26 20.72 -14.61 13.24
C HIS A 26 21.47 -13.27 13.16
N VAL A 27 20.75 -12.16 13.19
CA VAL A 27 21.32 -10.83 13.03
C VAL A 27 21.80 -10.29 14.37
N PRO A 28 23.10 -10.00 14.52
CA PRO A 28 23.63 -9.43 15.76
C PRO A 28 23.08 -8.02 16.02
N MET A 29 22.67 -7.76 17.26
CA MET A 29 22.30 -6.42 17.74
C MET A 29 23.54 -5.67 18.22
N THR A 30 24.41 -5.27 17.27
CA THR A 30 25.66 -4.54 17.54
C THR A 30 25.83 -3.37 16.58
N ALA A 31 26.46 -2.28 17.00
CA ALA A 31 26.57 -1.04 16.22
C ALA A 31 27.22 -1.22 14.84
N GLU A 32 28.11 -2.21 14.69
CA GLU A 32 28.80 -2.47 13.42
C GLU A 32 27.85 -2.95 12.33
N LYS A 33 26.79 -3.67 12.71
CA LYS A 33 25.80 -4.24 11.78
C LYS A 33 24.74 -3.25 11.34
N TRP A 34 24.59 -2.14 12.02
CA TRP A 34 23.48 -1.21 11.75
C TRP A 34 23.99 0.17 11.32
N GLY A 35 23.28 0.82 10.41
CA GLY A 35 23.41 2.21 10.03
C GLY A 35 22.34 3.03 10.74
N PHE A 36 22.72 4.05 11.48
CA PHE A 36 21.83 4.93 12.25
C PHE A 36 22.51 6.29 12.47
N SER A 37 21.72 7.33 12.75
CA SER A 37 22.24 8.65 13.10
C SER A 37 22.76 8.68 14.54
N PRO A 38 23.81 9.43 14.86
CA PRO A 38 24.34 9.53 16.22
C PRO A 38 23.26 9.92 17.24
N GLY A 39 23.17 9.17 18.33
CA GLY A 39 22.22 9.44 19.42
C GLY A 39 20.79 8.96 19.17
N THR A 40 20.50 8.30 18.05
CA THR A 40 19.14 7.79 17.73
C THR A 40 18.95 6.32 18.10
N CYS A 41 20.04 5.60 18.38
CA CYS A 41 20.02 4.18 18.66
C CYS A 41 21.06 3.82 19.71
N ALA A 42 20.77 2.82 20.56
CA ALA A 42 21.68 2.25 21.54
C ALA A 42 21.64 0.71 21.48
N PHE A 43 22.81 0.07 21.68
CA PHE A 43 22.96 -1.39 21.76
C PHE A 43 23.30 -1.78 23.19
N LEU A 44 22.51 -2.71 23.75
CA LEU A 44 22.60 -3.05 25.19
C LEU A 44 22.12 -4.48 25.44
N SER A 45 22.41 -4.98 26.64
CA SER A 45 21.70 -6.15 27.16
C SER A 45 20.38 -5.69 27.79
N TYR A 46 19.26 -6.12 27.27
CA TYR A 46 17.94 -5.78 27.77
C TYR A 46 17.16 -7.04 28.10
N LYS A 47 16.67 -7.17 29.36
CA LYS A 47 16.01 -8.38 29.85
C LYS A 47 16.81 -9.66 29.52
N SER A 48 18.12 -9.58 29.69
CA SER A 48 19.11 -10.65 29.47
C SER A 48 19.32 -11.08 28.02
N VAL A 49 18.84 -10.31 27.02
CA VAL A 49 19.13 -10.54 25.60
C VAL A 49 19.85 -9.36 24.99
N PRO A 50 20.75 -9.57 23.98
CA PRO A 50 21.30 -8.49 23.19
C PRO A 50 20.19 -7.79 22.40
N ALA A 51 20.13 -6.46 22.50
CA ALA A 51 19.05 -5.69 21.92
C ALA A 51 19.52 -4.35 21.34
N MET A 52 18.75 -3.84 20.40
CA MET A 52 18.84 -2.49 19.85
C MET A 52 17.67 -1.67 20.39
N ARG A 53 17.95 -0.56 21.08
CA ARG A 53 16.93 0.39 21.52
C ARG A 53 16.89 1.58 20.58
N LEU A 54 15.76 1.84 19.98
CA LEU A 54 15.48 3.01 19.16
C LEU A 54 14.99 4.14 20.06
N LEU A 55 15.68 5.29 20.02
CA LEU A 55 15.47 6.40 20.96
C LEU A 55 14.58 7.51 20.40
N THR A 56 14.20 7.44 19.12
CA THR A 56 13.45 8.50 18.41
C THR A 56 12.51 7.92 17.38
N ASN A 57 11.44 8.66 17.08
CA ASN A 57 10.51 8.37 15.98
C ASN A 57 10.92 9.06 14.66
N LYS A 58 12.12 9.68 14.60
CA LYS A 58 12.55 10.53 13.47
C LYS A 58 13.64 9.90 12.60
N ASP A 59 14.12 8.73 12.96
CA ASP A 59 15.20 8.07 12.24
C ASP A 59 14.92 6.58 12.07
N THR A 60 15.55 5.99 11.08
CA THR A 60 15.47 4.55 10.79
C THR A 60 16.84 3.92 11.00
N SER A 61 16.90 2.91 11.85
CA SER A 61 18.10 2.06 11.98
C SER A 61 18.05 0.99 10.89
N VAL A 62 19.04 0.95 10.00
CA VAL A 62 19.05 0.12 8.79
C VAL A 62 20.13 -0.96 8.90
N LEU A 63 19.78 -2.21 8.66
CA LEU A 63 20.71 -3.33 8.62
C LEU A 63 21.65 -3.21 7.42
N LYS A 64 22.96 -3.29 7.68
CA LYS A 64 24.01 -3.30 6.67
C LYS A 64 24.21 -4.71 6.09
N ASP A 65 24.74 -4.78 4.88
CA ASP A 65 25.24 -6.01 4.26
C ASP A 65 24.19 -7.15 4.12
N LEU A 66 22.88 -6.82 4.14
CA LEU A 66 21.81 -7.76 3.87
C LEU A 66 20.89 -7.19 2.79
N HIS A 67 20.74 -7.95 1.70
CA HIS A 67 19.71 -7.75 0.68
C HIS A 67 18.63 -8.80 0.83
N PHE A 68 17.41 -8.37 1.12
CA PHE A 68 16.26 -9.22 1.33
C PHE A 68 15.24 -9.02 0.20
N SER A 69 14.79 -10.12 -0.41
CA SER A 69 13.72 -10.12 -1.41
C SER A 69 12.51 -10.93 -0.96
N ASN A 70 12.72 -12.22 -0.67
CA ASN A 70 11.70 -13.14 -0.19
C ASN A 70 12.20 -13.92 1.03
N GLY A 71 11.28 -14.49 1.78
CA GLY A 71 11.61 -15.28 2.94
C GLY A 71 10.87 -14.86 4.19
N ILE A 72 11.42 -15.24 5.34
CA ILE A 72 10.85 -14.94 6.64
C ILE A 72 11.72 -13.92 7.37
N ILE A 73 11.07 -12.95 7.99
CA ILE A 73 11.66 -12.00 8.95
C ILE A 73 10.95 -12.21 10.28
N GLU A 74 11.69 -12.63 11.31
CA GLU A 74 11.16 -12.81 12.67
C GLU A 74 11.97 -11.94 13.64
N TYR A 75 11.28 -11.30 14.57
CA TYR A 75 11.92 -10.49 15.60
C TYR A 75 11.02 -10.29 16.81
N ASP A 76 11.63 -9.94 17.93
CA ASP A 76 10.94 -9.50 19.13
C ASP A 76 10.99 -7.99 19.25
N ILE A 77 9.85 -7.38 19.58
CA ILE A 77 9.72 -5.93 19.77
C ILE A 77 9.01 -5.60 21.07
N GLU A 78 9.57 -4.61 21.80
CA GLU A 78 8.90 -4.01 22.95
C GLU A 78 8.73 -2.50 22.70
N PRO A 79 7.51 -2.04 22.34
CA PRO A 79 7.23 -0.61 22.18
C PRO A 79 7.41 0.16 23.49
N GLU A 80 8.01 1.35 23.43
CA GLU A 80 8.28 2.18 24.62
C GLU A 80 7.34 3.39 24.78
N ASP A 81 6.72 3.87 23.71
CA ASP A 81 5.71 4.93 23.78
C ASP A 81 4.37 4.50 23.17
N ASN A 82 3.44 5.45 22.95
CA ASN A 82 2.12 5.19 22.38
C ASN A 82 2.03 5.57 20.88
N ASP A 83 3.14 5.75 20.23
CA ASP A 83 3.21 6.18 18.83
C ASP A 83 3.32 4.96 17.88
N PHE A 84 4.01 5.12 16.77
CA PHE A 84 4.21 4.09 15.76
C PHE A 84 5.60 3.47 15.92
N THR A 85 5.70 2.17 15.63
CA THR A 85 6.98 1.48 15.47
C THR A 85 6.82 0.34 14.47
N GLY A 86 7.83 0.09 13.66
CA GLY A 86 7.69 -0.91 12.63
C GLY A 86 8.98 -1.36 11.98
N VAL A 87 8.82 -2.23 10.99
CA VAL A 87 9.89 -2.81 10.20
C VAL A 87 9.72 -2.43 8.73
N PHE A 88 10.77 -1.84 8.17
CA PHE A 88 10.96 -1.68 6.74
C PHE A 88 11.63 -2.93 6.17
N PHE A 89 11.19 -3.37 5.02
CA PHE A 89 11.84 -4.43 4.27
C PHE A 89 11.85 -4.10 2.78
N ARG A 90 12.68 -4.76 1.99
CA ARG A 90 12.95 -4.39 0.61
C ARG A 90 13.24 -2.90 0.47
N ARG A 91 13.88 -2.33 1.49
CA ARG A 91 14.14 -0.90 1.57
C ARG A 91 15.31 -0.52 0.66
N LYS A 92 15.02 0.27 -0.36
CA LYS A 92 16.03 0.86 -1.23
C LYS A 92 16.67 2.08 -0.57
N ASP A 93 15.82 2.98 -0.07
CA ASP A 93 16.24 4.22 0.59
C ASP A 93 15.07 4.77 1.46
N SER A 94 15.14 6.04 1.88
CA SER A 94 14.07 6.69 2.66
C SER A 94 12.80 6.98 1.86
N LYS A 95 12.86 6.84 0.52
CA LYS A 95 11.73 7.15 -0.37
C LYS A 95 11.02 5.92 -0.89
N GLU A 96 11.70 4.77 -0.89
CA GLU A 96 11.16 3.54 -1.49
C GLU A 96 11.40 2.34 -0.58
N SER A 97 10.34 1.77 -0.04
CA SER A 97 10.36 0.56 0.81
C SER A 97 8.98 -0.02 1.03
N GLU A 98 8.93 -1.30 1.42
CA GLU A 98 7.78 -1.90 2.07
C GLU A 98 7.83 -1.61 3.56
N TYR A 99 6.67 -1.45 4.22
CA TYR A 99 6.62 -1.11 5.64
C TYR A 99 5.43 -1.74 6.34
N PHE A 100 5.71 -2.49 7.41
CA PHE A 100 4.72 -3.00 8.36
C PHE A 100 4.94 -2.33 9.72
N TYR A 101 3.88 -1.88 10.37
CA TYR A 101 3.99 -1.17 11.63
C TYR A 101 2.83 -1.41 12.60
N LEU A 102 3.14 -1.20 13.86
CA LEU A 102 2.23 -1.22 15.00
C LEU A 102 1.81 0.21 15.33
N ARG A 103 0.52 0.43 15.53
CA ARG A 103 -0.01 1.63 16.21
C ARG A 103 -0.16 1.30 17.68
N VAL A 104 0.83 1.69 18.48
CA VAL A 104 0.94 1.23 19.88
C VAL A 104 -0.26 1.64 20.72
N PHE A 105 -0.87 2.79 20.43
CA PHE A 105 -2.12 3.21 21.08
C PHE A 105 -3.33 2.27 20.81
N GLY A 106 -3.27 1.44 19.80
CA GLY A 106 -4.32 0.47 19.42
C GLY A 106 -4.05 -0.95 19.87
N GLY A 107 -2.83 -1.22 20.35
CA GLY A 107 -2.44 -2.56 20.77
C GLY A 107 -3.23 -3.08 21.96
N GLY A 108 -3.72 -4.31 21.87
CA GLY A 108 -4.48 -4.97 22.95
C GLY A 108 -5.88 -4.42 23.20
N ILE A 109 -6.37 -3.47 22.39
CA ILE A 109 -7.75 -3.00 22.46
C ILE A 109 -8.62 -3.91 21.58
N PRO A 110 -9.57 -4.67 22.16
CA PRO A 110 -10.41 -5.56 21.37
C PRO A 110 -11.16 -4.81 20.25
N GLY A 111 -11.11 -5.33 19.03
CA GLY A 111 -11.81 -4.74 17.87
C GLY A 111 -11.22 -3.46 17.31
N MET A 112 -10.05 -3.01 17.78
CA MET A 112 -9.36 -1.86 17.20
C MET A 112 -8.78 -2.21 15.81
N MET A 113 -9.57 -1.97 14.77
CA MET A 113 -9.26 -2.34 13.37
C MET A 113 -8.03 -1.65 12.79
N VAL A 114 -7.40 -0.76 13.54
CA VAL A 114 -6.24 0.00 13.08
C VAL A 114 -4.97 -0.29 13.89
N ALA A 115 -4.96 -1.35 14.71
CA ALA A 115 -3.84 -1.65 15.60
C ALA A 115 -2.54 -1.93 14.82
N VAL A 116 -2.62 -2.62 13.70
CA VAL A 116 -1.49 -2.88 12.80
C VAL A 116 -1.86 -2.51 11.37
N GLN A 117 -0.84 -2.16 10.56
CA GLN A 117 -1.04 -1.88 9.14
C GLN A 117 0.22 -2.21 8.34
N TYR A 118 0.02 -2.69 7.10
CA TYR A 118 1.00 -2.63 6.03
C TYR A 118 0.67 -1.43 5.13
N ALA A 119 1.69 -0.62 4.83
CA ALA A 119 1.62 0.44 3.83
C ALA A 119 3.03 0.80 3.35
N PRO A 120 3.33 0.72 2.05
CA PRO A 120 4.66 1.03 1.54
C PRO A 120 4.95 2.52 1.61
N ILE A 121 6.23 2.85 1.51
CA ILE A 121 6.72 4.20 1.24
C ILE A 121 6.97 4.33 -0.25
N LEU A 122 6.29 5.27 -0.90
CA LEU A 122 6.51 5.65 -2.29
C LEU A 122 6.85 7.14 -2.37
N HIS A 123 7.95 7.48 -3.02
CA HIS A 123 8.44 8.87 -3.09
C HIS A 123 8.56 9.56 -1.73
N GLY A 124 8.85 8.79 -0.67
CA GLY A 124 8.92 9.27 0.71
C GLY A 124 7.56 9.41 1.40
N VAL A 125 6.47 8.98 0.78
CA VAL A 125 5.11 9.05 1.32
C VAL A 125 4.65 7.67 1.79
N ASN A 126 4.27 7.55 3.05
CA ASN A 126 3.58 6.36 3.55
C ASN A 126 2.13 6.34 3.03
N LEU A 127 1.75 5.28 2.33
CA LEU A 127 0.42 5.15 1.69
C LEU A 127 -0.68 4.66 2.63
N TRP A 128 -0.57 4.84 3.93
CA TRP A 128 -1.51 4.34 4.93
C TRP A 128 -2.98 4.76 4.66
N ASN A 129 -3.19 5.94 4.09
CA ASN A 129 -4.50 6.49 3.79
C ASN A 129 -5.09 6.00 2.47
N LEU A 130 -4.31 5.32 1.65
CA LEU A 130 -4.77 4.70 0.40
C LEU A 130 -5.07 3.20 0.57
N LEU A 131 -4.55 2.55 1.60
CA LEU A 131 -4.60 1.10 1.81
C LEU A 131 -5.35 0.72 3.11
N PRO A 132 -6.62 1.14 3.29
CA PRO A 132 -7.38 0.85 4.51
C PRO A 132 -7.68 -0.64 4.72
N TYR A 133 -7.59 -1.44 3.68
CA TYR A 133 -7.86 -2.88 3.70
C TYR A 133 -6.66 -3.73 4.19
N TYR A 134 -5.47 -3.15 4.31
CA TYR A 134 -4.29 -3.80 4.86
C TYR A 134 -3.99 -3.37 6.30
N GLN A 135 -5.03 -3.22 7.09
CA GLN A 135 -4.95 -2.95 8.54
C GLN A 135 -5.88 -3.88 9.30
N GLY A 136 -5.60 -4.09 10.57
CA GLY A 136 -6.42 -4.98 11.39
C GLY A 136 -6.16 -4.85 12.89
N PRO A 137 -6.96 -5.58 13.70
CA PRO A 137 -6.73 -5.70 15.11
C PRO A 137 -5.52 -6.58 15.40
N ALA A 138 -4.83 -6.32 16.51
CA ALA A 138 -3.76 -7.17 17.00
C ALA A 138 -3.62 -7.05 18.53
N SER A 139 -3.23 -8.15 19.17
CA SER A 139 -2.99 -8.19 20.60
C SER A 139 -1.50 -8.09 20.90
N PHE A 140 -1.03 -6.89 21.22
CA PHE A 140 0.34 -6.61 21.65
C PHE A 140 0.33 -5.53 22.72
N GLY A 141 1.48 -5.27 23.37
CA GLY A 141 1.52 -4.26 24.42
C GLY A 141 2.93 -3.79 24.75
N LYS A 142 2.99 -2.65 25.45
CA LYS A 142 4.21 -2.09 26.03
C LYS A 142 4.70 -2.88 27.24
N GLY A 143 5.98 -2.74 27.57
CA GLY A 143 6.58 -3.35 28.75
C GLY A 143 6.80 -4.86 28.66
N ARG A 144 6.50 -5.45 27.52
CA ARG A 144 6.68 -6.87 27.24
C ARG A 144 7.16 -7.09 25.82
N TRP A 145 7.88 -8.17 25.60
CA TRP A 145 8.21 -8.65 24.28
C TRP A 145 6.95 -9.04 23.52
N ASN A 146 6.88 -8.63 22.25
CA ASN A 146 5.90 -9.08 21.28
C ASN A 146 6.66 -9.69 20.11
N HIS A 147 6.27 -10.90 19.72
CA HIS A 147 6.88 -11.61 18.60
C HIS A 147 6.18 -11.28 17.30
N ILE A 148 6.98 -10.89 16.31
CA ILE A 148 6.50 -10.55 14.95
C ILE A 148 7.16 -11.50 13.97
N LYS A 149 6.35 -12.07 13.08
CA LYS A 149 6.83 -12.86 11.95
C LYS A 149 6.18 -12.34 10.67
N LEU A 150 7.00 -12.09 9.65
CA LEU A 150 6.58 -11.77 8.29
C LEU A 150 7.02 -12.90 7.38
N VAL A 151 6.09 -13.46 6.60
CA VAL A 151 6.37 -14.41 5.53
C VAL A 151 6.13 -13.70 4.21
N ILE A 152 7.16 -13.48 3.41
CA ILE A 152 7.14 -12.70 2.18
C ILE A 152 7.46 -13.60 0.98
N SER A 153 6.57 -13.61 -0.01
CA SER A 153 6.76 -14.37 -1.25
C SER A 153 6.28 -13.54 -2.45
N GLY A 154 7.21 -13.12 -3.30
CA GLY A 154 6.89 -12.32 -4.47
C GLY A 154 6.05 -11.09 -4.14
N GLU A 155 4.78 -11.15 -4.48
CA GLU A 155 3.82 -10.06 -4.30
C GLU A 155 2.90 -10.23 -3.08
N GLN A 156 3.07 -11.29 -2.29
CA GLN A 156 2.23 -11.54 -1.12
C GLN A 156 3.02 -11.51 0.18
N MET A 157 2.32 -11.24 1.29
CA MET A 157 2.87 -11.30 2.64
C MET A 157 1.81 -11.76 3.63
N LEU A 158 2.24 -12.63 4.58
CA LEU A 158 1.50 -12.94 5.80
C LEU A 158 2.21 -12.30 6.99
N VAL A 159 1.45 -11.72 7.89
CA VAL A 159 1.96 -11.09 9.12
C VAL A 159 1.37 -11.81 10.31
N TYR A 160 2.22 -12.15 11.26
CA TYR A 160 1.85 -12.78 12.53
C TYR A 160 2.31 -11.89 13.68
N VAL A 161 1.41 -11.63 14.64
CA VAL A 161 1.69 -10.84 15.85
C VAL A 161 1.28 -11.66 17.06
N ASN A 162 2.26 -12.20 17.78
CA ASN A 162 2.08 -13.05 18.98
C ASN A 162 1.27 -14.35 18.76
N ASP A 163 0.90 -14.67 17.53
CA ASP A 163 0.24 -15.93 17.16
C ASP A 163 1.06 -16.59 16.03
N PRO A 164 1.68 -17.74 16.26
CA PRO A 164 2.50 -18.41 15.25
C PRO A 164 1.68 -19.19 14.21
N VAL A 165 0.38 -19.33 14.40
CA VAL A 165 -0.51 -20.19 13.60
C VAL A 165 -1.43 -19.39 12.70
N HIS A 166 -2.07 -18.34 13.25
CA HIS A 166 -3.05 -17.58 12.52
C HIS A 166 -2.48 -16.21 12.13
N PRO A 167 -2.43 -15.89 10.84
CA PRO A 167 -1.94 -14.57 10.40
C PRO A 167 -2.86 -13.45 10.92
N THR A 168 -2.23 -12.40 11.44
CA THR A 168 -2.90 -11.17 11.85
C THR A 168 -3.35 -10.34 10.64
N LEU A 169 -2.52 -10.32 9.59
CA LEU A 169 -2.85 -9.72 8.28
C LEU A 169 -2.43 -10.65 7.15
N GLU A 170 -3.27 -10.68 6.12
CA GLU A 170 -2.97 -11.28 4.83
C GLU A 170 -2.91 -10.18 3.77
N ILE A 171 -1.70 -9.93 3.26
CA ILE A 171 -1.47 -8.92 2.23
C ILE A 171 -1.44 -9.64 0.87
N ALA A 172 -2.54 -9.53 0.14
CA ALA A 172 -2.70 -10.18 -1.15
C ALA A 172 -1.82 -9.55 -2.25
N HIS A 173 -1.36 -8.31 -2.05
CA HIS A 173 -0.45 -7.64 -2.96
C HIS A 173 0.39 -6.60 -2.22
N LEU A 174 1.71 -6.72 -2.33
CA LEU A 174 2.66 -5.72 -1.86
C LEU A 174 2.68 -4.56 -2.86
N GLU A 175 2.25 -3.38 -2.39
CA GLU A 175 1.96 -2.21 -3.23
C GLU A 175 3.19 -1.31 -3.45
N GLY A 176 4.34 -1.64 -2.87
CA GLY A 176 5.58 -0.88 -3.04
C GLY A 176 6.21 -1.03 -4.41
N ALA A 177 7.20 -0.18 -4.70
CA ALA A 177 7.92 -0.18 -5.99
C ALA A 177 9.15 -1.10 -5.99
N THR A 178 9.60 -1.57 -4.81
CA THR A 178 10.84 -2.33 -4.66
C THR A 178 10.56 -3.82 -4.49
N ARG A 179 11.44 -4.65 -5.07
CA ARG A 179 11.36 -6.13 -4.95
C ARG A 179 12.46 -6.72 -4.07
N GLU A 180 13.46 -5.92 -3.73
CA GLU A 180 14.57 -6.27 -2.86
C GLU A 180 15.14 -5.01 -2.18
N GLY A 181 15.89 -5.20 -1.10
CA GLY A 181 16.57 -4.14 -0.39
C GLY A 181 16.91 -4.51 1.04
N SER A 182 17.29 -3.52 1.84
CA SER A 182 17.66 -3.73 3.25
C SER A 182 16.44 -3.89 4.16
N ILE A 183 16.71 -4.25 5.42
CA ILE A 183 15.75 -4.26 6.52
C ILE A 183 16.08 -3.08 7.44
N GLY A 184 15.08 -2.43 8.01
CA GLY A 184 15.26 -1.35 8.98
C GLY A 184 14.12 -1.28 9.97
N PHE A 185 14.35 -0.55 11.07
CA PHE A 185 13.35 -0.34 12.12
C PHE A 185 13.25 1.13 12.46
N ASP A 186 12.07 1.58 12.82
CA ASP A 186 11.79 2.91 13.34
C ASP A 186 10.86 2.89 14.56
N GLY A 187 10.62 4.07 15.12
CA GLY A 187 9.81 4.25 16.31
C GLY A 187 10.58 4.02 17.60
N LYS A 188 10.02 4.42 18.75
CA LYS A 188 10.61 4.17 20.06
C LYS A 188 10.27 2.77 20.53
N ALA A 189 11.24 1.87 20.41
CA ALA A 189 11.08 0.46 20.78
C ALA A 189 12.43 -0.18 21.09
N VAL A 190 12.40 -1.31 21.76
CA VAL A 190 13.53 -2.23 21.87
C VAL A 190 13.31 -3.39 20.92
N ILE A 191 14.30 -3.70 20.09
CA ILE A 191 14.29 -4.79 19.09
C ILE A 191 15.33 -5.84 19.50
N ALA A 192 14.94 -7.11 19.45
CA ALA A 192 15.84 -8.23 19.72
C ALA A 192 15.51 -9.44 18.82
N ASN A 193 16.39 -10.45 18.87
CA ASN A 193 16.17 -11.77 18.25
C ASN A 193 15.80 -11.72 16.77
N LEU A 194 16.36 -10.77 15.99
CA LEU A 194 16.10 -10.71 14.56
C LEU A 194 16.71 -11.92 13.86
N VAL A 195 15.84 -12.68 13.23
CA VAL A 195 16.18 -13.83 12.39
C VAL A 195 15.64 -13.59 10.99
N VAL A 196 16.48 -13.80 9.99
CA VAL A 196 16.08 -13.75 8.58
C VAL A 196 16.34 -15.11 7.95
N THR A 197 15.30 -15.67 7.32
CA THR A 197 15.38 -16.94 6.61
C THR A 197 15.07 -16.69 5.13
N PRO A 198 16.08 -16.36 4.31
CA PRO A 198 15.88 -16.09 2.89
C PRO A 198 15.21 -17.26 2.17
N ASP A 199 14.35 -16.95 1.22
CA ASP A 199 13.65 -17.89 0.33
C ASP A 199 12.73 -18.91 1.02
N ALA A 200 12.58 -18.86 2.35
CA ALA A 200 11.61 -19.66 3.09
C ALA A 200 10.24 -18.96 3.03
N THR A 201 9.33 -19.45 2.19
CA THR A 201 8.02 -18.82 1.94
C THR A 201 6.83 -19.56 2.55
N GLU A 202 7.07 -20.67 3.23
CA GLU A 202 6.02 -21.52 3.85
C GLU A 202 4.88 -21.89 2.89
N GLY A 203 5.17 -21.96 1.58
CA GLY A 203 4.19 -22.27 0.55
C GLY A 203 3.32 -21.10 0.11
N LEU A 204 3.58 -19.89 0.61
CA LEU A 204 2.88 -18.67 0.15
C LEU A 204 3.18 -18.42 -1.34
N SER A 205 2.13 -18.14 -2.12
CA SER A 205 2.24 -17.88 -3.55
C SER A 205 3.06 -16.62 -3.83
N PRO A 206 3.96 -16.62 -4.84
CA PRO A 206 4.68 -15.41 -5.23
C PRO A 206 3.87 -14.46 -6.11
N VAL A 207 2.71 -14.89 -6.63
CA VAL A 207 1.84 -14.10 -7.51
C VAL A 207 0.81 -13.36 -6.67
N ALA A 208 0.50 -12.13 -7.06
CA ALA A 208 -0.55 -11.34 -6.40
C ALA A 208 -1.84 -12.14 -6.25
N GLY A 209 -2.47 -12.00 -5.11
CA GLY A 209 -3.78 -12.58 -4.84
C GLY A 209 -4.86 -11.96 -5.74
N PHE A 210 -6.00 -12.62 -5.79
CA PHE A 210 -7.13 -12.22 -6.62
C PHE A 210 -7.58 -10.77 -6.33
N ASP A 211 -7.81 -9.98 -7.39
CA ASP A 211 -8.48 -8.68 -7.32
C ASP A 211 -9.94 -8.86 -7.78
N PRO A 212 -10.91 -8.81 -6.86
CA PRO A 212 -12.31 -9.06 -7.19
C PRO A 212 -12.91 -8.02 -8.15
N TYR A 213 -12.26 -6.88 -8.32
CA TYR A 213 -12.75 -5.77 -9.15
C TYR A 213 -12.00 -5.60 -10.46
N TYR A 214 -10.97 -6.43 -10.72
CA TYR A 214 -10.13 -6.29 -11.92
C TYR A 214 -10.95 -6.37 -13.23
N SER A 215 -11.88 -7.29 -13.30
CA SER A 215 -12.74 -7.52 -14.48
C SER A 215 -14.10 -6.82 -14.39
N ASP A 216 -14.38 -6.04 -13.35
CA ASP A 216 -15.64 -5.30 -13.23
C ASP A 216 -15.59 -4.05 -14.14
N PRO A 217 -16.37 -4.04 -15.26
CA PRO A 217 -16.33 -2.96 -16.25
C PRO A 217 -16.87 -1.62 -15.72
N ARG A 218 -17.55 -1.62 -14.59
CA ARG A 218 -18.11 -0.41 -13.98
C ARG A 218 -17.03 0.52 -13.41
N TYR A 219 -15.81 0.01 -13.12
CA TYR A 219 -14.70 0.84 -12.69
C TYR A 219 -14.08 1.57 -13.88
N ILE A 220 -13.99 2.90 -13.78
CA ILE A 220 -13.30 3.71 -14.78
C ILE A 220 -11.81 3.62 -14.53
N ARG A 221 -11.08 2.89 -15.37
CA ARG A 221 -9.66 2.55 -15.16
C ARG A 221 -8.68 3.43 -15.92
N HIS A 222 -9.07 3.90 -17.10
CA HIS A 222 -8.17 4.64 -17.99
C HIS A 222 -8.46 6.15 -17.93
N TRP A 223 -7.46 6.91 -17.56
CA TRP A 223 -7.56 8.35 -17.41
C TRP A 223 -6.42 9.06 -18.14
N SER A 224 -6.66 10.30 -18.54
CA SER A 224 -5.60 11.24 -18.86
C SER A 224 -5.40 12.15 -17.63
N VAL A 225 -4.15 12.42 -17.25
CA VAL A 225 -3.80 13.27 -16.11
C VAL A 225 -2.97 14.46 -16.57
N SER A 226 -3.25 15.66 -16.02
CA SER A 226 -2.45 16.86 -16.22
C SER A 226 -1.19 16.86 -15.37
N GLN A 227 -0.28 17.80 -15.62
CA GLN A 227 0.76 18.12 -14.65
C GLN A 227 0.14 18.76 -13.38
N PRO A 228 0.80 18.59 -12.22
CA PRO A 228 0.37 19.24 -10.98
C PRO A 228 0.44 20.77 -11.11
N ILE A 229 -0.57 21.44 -10.53
CA ILE A 229 -0.72 22.90 -10.49
C ILE A 229 -0.87 23.32 -9.04
N ASP A 230 -0.16 24.36 -8.61
CA ASP A 230 -0.28 24.89 -7.26
C ASP A 230 -1.68 25.44 -7.01
N LEU A 231 -2.22 25.14 -5.82
CA LEU A 231 -3.54 25.56 -5.39
C LEU A 231 -3.44 26.27 -4.04
N PRO A 232 -3.59 27.61 -3.97
CA PRO A 232 -3.52 28.33 -2.72
C PRO A 232 -4.47 27.75 -1.67
N LYS A 233 -4.05 27.73 -0.41
CA LYS A 233 -4.87 27.22 0.69
C LYS A 233 -6.21 27.97 0.76
N GLY A 234 -7.32 27.23 0.90
CA GLY A 234 -8.67 27.79 0.96
C GLY A 234 -9.29 28.16 -0.40
N ARG A 235 -8.53 28.07 -1.51
CA ARG A 235 -9.09 28.30 -2.84
C ARG A 235 -9.81 27.06 -3.34
N GLU A 236 -11.02 27.25 -3.87
CA GLU A 236 -11.81 26.21 -4.56
C GLU A 236 -11.59 26.30 -6.07
N LEU A 237 -11.70 25.14 -6.76
CA LEU A 237 -11.69 25.12 -8.22
C LEU A 237 -13.07 25.51 -8.76
N THR A 238 -13.06 26.31 -9.83
CA THR A 238 -14.24 26.80 -10.51
C THR A 238 -14.18 26.44 -12.00
N ARG A 239 -15.20 26.84 -12.76
CA ARG A 239 -15.22 26.69 -14.22
C ARG A 239 -14.06 27.42 -14.92
N GLU A 240 -13.52 28.47 -14.31
CA GLU A 240 -12.42 29.25 -14.86
C GLU A 240 -11.08 28.49 -14.81
N ASP A 241 -10.98 27.49 -13.92
CA ASP A 241 -9.80 26.63 -13.74
C ASP A 241 -9.76 25.41 -14.65
N LEU A 242 -10.82 25.20 -15.46
CA LEU A 242 -10.88 24.07 -16.39
C LEU A 242 -9.69 24.09 -17.36
N PRO A 243 -9.17 22.89 -17.74
CA PRO A 243 -8.03 22.77 -18.63
C PRO A 243 -8.25 23.54 -19.93
N LYS A 244 -7.24 24.32 -20.35
CA LYS A 244 -7.29 25.09 -21.59
C LYS A 244 -6.86 24.25 -22.78
N ALA A 245 -7.14 24.73 -23.99
CA ALA A 245 -6.58 24.19 -25.20
C ALA A 245 -5.05 24.23 -25.09
N GLY A 246 -4.38 23.07 -25.37
CA GLY A 246 -2.92 22.94 -25.20
C GLY A 246 -2.47 22.38 -23.85
N THR A 247 -3.36 22.10 -22.91
CA THR A 247 -3.00 21.34 -21.70
C THR A 247 -2.35 20.02 -22.07
N SER A 248 -1.17 19.76 -21.53
CA SER A 248 -0.47 18.48 -21.72
C SER A 248 -1.09 17.38 -20.86
N TRP A 249 -1.31 16.21 -21.45
CA TRP A 249 -1.91 15.07 -20.81
C TRP A 249 -1.02 13.84 -20.89
N SER A 250 -0.90 13.10 -19.81
CA SER A 250 -0.26 11.78 -19.75
C SER A 250 -1.32 10.72 -19.43
N GLY A 251 -1.12 9.49 -19.90
CA GLY A 251 -1.99 8.37 -19.49
C GLY A 251 -1.69 7.93 -18.07
N ILE A 252 -2.73 7.61 -17.32
CA ILE A 252 -2.66 6.94 -16.03
C ILE A 252 -3.74 5.86 -15.96
N GLU A 253 -3.38 4.70 -15.43
CA GLU A 253 -4.29 3.56 -15.30
C GLU A 253 -4.54 3.26 -13.84
N ALA A 254 -5.77 2.84 -13.53
CA ALA A 254 -6.11 2.42 -12.18
C ALA A 254 -5.39 1.12 -11.84
N GLU A 255 -4.79 1.12 -10.66
CA GLU A 255 -4.17 -0.02 -10.02
C GLU A 255 -5.23 -0.98 -9.46
N ARG A 256 -4.79 -1.87 -8.59
CA ARG A 256 -5.64 -2.80 -7.85
C ARG A 256 -6.82 -2.08 -7.19
N LEU A 257 -7.97 -2.76 -7.10
CA LEU A 257 -9.25 -2.24 -6.57
C LEU A 257 -9.79 -1.00 -7.30
N GLY A 258 -9.33 -0.74 -8.52
CA GLY A 258 -9.78 0.40 -9.32
C GLY A 258 -9.21 1.75 -8.87
N MET A 259 -8.13 1.78 -8.09
CA MET A 259 -7.53 2.99 -7.56
C MET A 259 -6.61 3.66 -8.56
N VAL A 260 -6.87 4.91 -8.91
CA VAL A 260 -5.96 5.79 -9.64
C VAL A 260 -5.03 6.45 -8.63
N ASN A 261 -3.83 5.90 -8.47
CA ASN A 261 -2.85 6.31 -7.47
C ASN A 261 -1.96 7.44 -8.01
N LEU A 262 -2.32 8.67 -7.71
CA LEU A 262 -1.57 9.87 -8.13
C LEU A 262 -0.24 10.00 -7.37
N THR A 263 -0.13 9.42 -6.17
CA THR A 263 1.13 9.45 -5.41
C THR A 263 2.24 8.70 -6.14
N ARG A 264 1.92 7.60 -6.81
CA ARG A 264 2.91 6.82 -7.58
C ARG A 264 3.53 7.64 -8.71
N MET A 265 2.76 8.55 -9.30
CA MET A 265 3.22 9.37 -10.43
C MET A 265 3.89 10.68 -9.97
N PHE A 266 3.36 11.30 -8.91
CA PHE A 266 3.74 12.67 -8.56
C PHE A 266 4.32 12.84 -7.15
N GLY A 267 4.31 11.78 -6.31
CA GLY A 267 4.71 11.87 -4.92
C GLY A 267 3.83 12.82 -4.11
N ASN A 268 4.43 13.42 -3.07
CA ASN A 268 3.82 14.47 -2.26
C ASN A 268 4.47 15.83 -2.55
N SER A 269 3.93 16.89 -1.99
CA SER A 269 4.43 18.26 -2.06
C SER A 269 4.27 18.93 -0.70
N GLU A 270 5.13 19.89 -0.40
CA GLU A 270 5.00 20.75 0.78
C GLU A 270 3.88 21.78 0.61
N SER A 271 3.50 22.11 -0.65
CA SER A 271 2.40 23.01 -0.97
C SER A 271 1.18 22.23 -1.46
N ARG A 272 -0.01 22.77 -1.16
CA ARG A 272 -1.26 22.25 -1.72
C ARG A 272 -1.25 22.46 -3.22
N ARG A 273 -1.53 21.37 -3.96
CA ARG A 273 -1.55 21.34 -5.43
C ARG A 273 -2.69 20.46 -5.91
N TYR A 274 -3.01 20.51 -7.18
CA TYR A 274 -4.02 19.64 -7.79
C TYR A 274 -3.59 19.18 -9.19
N VAL A 275 -4.22 18.13 -9.66
CA VAL A 275 -4.20 17.68 -11.04
C VAL A 275 -5.62 17.63 -11.59
N TRP A 276 -5.74 17.69 -12.89
CA TRP A 276 -6.95 17.27 -13.59
C TRP A 276 -6.82 15.83 -14.04
N LEU A 277 -7.81 15.01 -13.71
CA LEU A 277 -8.04 13.71 -14.33
C LEU A 277 -9.16 13.88 -15.35
N LYS A 278 -9.00 13.28 -16.53
CA LYS A 278 -9.95 13.34 -17.63
C LYS A 278 -10.27 11.94 -18.14
N CYS A 279 -11.57 11.64 -18.30
CA CYS A 279 -12.04 10.51 -19.10
C CYS A 279 -13.18 10.95 -20.03
N ARG A 280 -13.47 10.15 -21.04
CA ARG A 280 -14.59 10.35 -21.95
C ARG A 280 -15.50 9.14 -21.94
N LEU A 281 -16.79 9.40 -21.86
CA LEU A 281 -17.83 8.37 -21.95
C LEU A 281 -18.77 8.72 -23.10
N LYS A 282 -19.13 7.72 -23.91
CA LYS A 282 -20.14 7.87 -24.95
C LYS A 282 -21.45 7.22 -24.51
N ALA A 283 -22.54 7.92 -24.63
CA ALA A 283 -23.88 7.44 -24.33
C ALA A 283 -24.78 7.56 -25.58
N PRO A 284 -25.64 6.56 -25.91
CA PRO A 284 -26.49 6.58 -27.11
C PRO A 284 -27.59 7.61 -26.97
N GLU A 285 -28.03 7.91 -25.76
CA GLU A 285 -29.06 8.88 -25.41
C GLU A 285 -28.72 9.61 -24.10
N ALA A 286 -29.45 10.68 -23.81
CA ALA A 286 -29.33 11.39 -22.54
C ALA A 286 -29.79 10.47 -21.41
N GLN A 287 -28.96 10.30 -20.42
CA GLN A 287 -29.19 9.41 -19.26
C GLN A 287 -28.48 9.89 -18.03
N VAL A 288 -28.78 9.26 -16.90
CA VAL A 288 -28.20 9.57 -15.61
C VAL A 288 -27.61 8.28 -15.02
N ARG A 289 -26.40 8.36 -14.49
CA ARG A 289 -25.76 7.27 -13.76
C ARG A 289 -25.45 7.68 -12.32
N GLN A 290 -25.44 6.71 -11.41
CA GLN A 290 -24.90 6.90 -10.07
C GLN A 290 -23.44 6.49 -10.06
N VAL A 291 -22.60 7.33 -9.45
CA VAL A 291 -21.18 7.07 -9.27
C VAL A 291 -20.92 6.80 -7.79
N ALA A 292 -20.36 5.64 -7.47
CA ALA A 292 -19.68 5.44 -6.20
C ALA A 292 -18.25 5.98 -6.32
N PHE A 293 -17.79 6.77 -5.34
CA PHE A 293 -16.59 7.57 -5.49
C PHE A 293 -15.70 7.57 -4.24
N GLY A 294 -14.51 7.01 -4.40
CA GLY A 294 -13.45 7.03 -3.39
C GLY A 294 -12.45 8.13 -3.68
N PHE A 295 -11.96 8.83 -2.64
CA PHE A 295 -10.96 9.87 -2.80
C PHE A 295 -10.29 10.26 -1.46
N ASN A 296 -9.16 10.95 -1.57
CA ASN A 296 -8.51 11.64 -0.45
C ASN A 296 -8.41 13.13 -0.75
N ASN A 297 -8.30 13.91 0.32
CA ASN A 297 -8.21 15.36 0.31
C ASN A 297 -9.44 16.03 -0.31
N GLU A 298 -9.33 16.67 -1.46
CA GLU A 298 -10.41 17.46 -2.04
C GLU A 298 -10.63 17.11 -3.52
N VAL A 299 -11.88 17.09 -3.96
CA VAL A 299 -12.26 16.76 -5.34
C VAL A 299 -13.33 17.70 -5.90
N TRP A 300 -13.23 18.01 -7.19
CA TRP A 300 -14.18 18.79 -7.98
C TRP A 300 -14.46 18.06 -9.29
N VAL A 301 -15.70 17.68 -9.52
CA VAL A 301 -16.11 16.93 -10.72
C VAL A 301 -16.89 17.83 -11.65
N PHE A 302 -16.46 17.90 -12.90
CA PHE A 302 -17.15 18.61 -13.98
C PHE A 302 -17.54 17.63 -15.08
N VAL A 303 -18.76 17.78 -15.57
CA VAL A 303 -19.29 17.01 -16.69
C VAL A 303 -19.67 17.99 -17.79
N ASN A 304 -19.07 17.85 -18.98
CA ASN A 304 -19.29 18.75 -20.10
C ASN A 304 -19.14 20.22 -19.71
N GLY A 305 -18.12 20.54 -18.90
CA GLY A 305 -17.81 21.88 -18.41
C GLY A 305 -18.75 22.44 -17.34
N LYS A 306 -19.68 21.65 -16.81
CA LYS A 306 -20.56 22.03 -15.70
C LYS A 306 -20.16 21.29 -14.43
N MET A 307 -20.08 21.98 -13.29
CA MET A 307 -19.81 21.35 -12.01
C MET A 307 -20.96 20.41 -11.63
N ALA A 308 -20.62 19.15 -11.40
CA ALA A 308 -21.57 18.10 -11.02
C ALA A 308 -21.44 17.69 -9.55
N PHE A 309 -20.21 17.77 -8.99
CA PHE A 309 -19.97 17.36 -7.62
C PHE A 309 -18.72 18.02 -7.05
N VAL A 310 -18.72 18.31 -5.76
CA VAL A 310 -17.55 18.78 -4.99
C VAL A 310 -17.62 18.19 -3.59
N ASP A 311 -16.50 17.69 -3.07
CA ASP A 311 -16.47 17.16 -1.70
C ASP A 311 -15.03 17.14 -1.15
N LYS A 312 -14.92 16.91 0.18
CA LYS A 312 -13.67 16.86 0.92
C LYS A 312 -13.61 15.64 1.83
N ASN A 313 -12.42 15.06 1.94
CA ASN A 313 -12.10 13.94 2.82
C ASN A 313 -10.79 14.25 3.56
N LEU A 314 -10.84 15.19 4.49
CA LEU A 314 -9.70 15.74 5.23
C LEU A 314 -9.52 15.02 6.58
N TYR A 315 -8.28 14.69 6.94
CA TYR A 315 -8.01 13.82 8.09
C TYR A 315 -8.51 14.36 9.43
N ASP A 316 -8.20 15.59 9.76
CA ASP A 316 -8.52 16.23 11.04
C ASP A 316 -9.73 17.17 10.99
N GLU A 317 -10.50 17.13 9.92
CA GLU A 317 -11.64 18.01 9.70
C GLU A 317 -12.98 17.32 9.99
N LEU A 318 -14.01 18.14 10.25
CA LEU A 318 -15.38 17.65 10.43
C LEU A 318 -15.92 16.95 9.16
N MET A 319 -15.34 17.24 8.00
CA MET A 319 -15.76 16.72 6.70
C MET A 319 -15.08 15.38 6.33
N ARG A 320 -14.29 14.78 7.21
CA ARG A 320 -13.66 13.49 6.92
C ARG A 320 -14.68 12.39 6.67
N LYS A 321 -14.42 11.59 5.65
CA LYS A 321 -15.27 10.45 5.28
C LYS A 321 -14.85 9.19 6.03
N GLN A 322 -15.72 8.19 5.98
CA GLN A 322 -15.37 6.83 6.43
C GLN A 322 -14.78 6.02 5.26
N PRO A 323 -13.85 5.10 5.56
CA PRO A 323 -13.14 4.90 6.82
C PRO A 323 -12.18 6.07 7.08
N ARG A 324 -12.18 6.62 8.24
CA ARG A 324 -11.48 7.82 8.78
C ARG A 324 -10.45 8.48 7.82
N ALA A 325 -10.92 9.35 6.91
CA ALA A 325 -10.17 10.08 5.88
C ALA A 325 -9.31 9.20 4.93
N ARG A 326 -9.64 7.91 4.80
CA ARG A 326 -8.97 7.00 3.88
C ARG A 326 -9.72 6.91 2.56
N CYS A 327 -8.99 6.63 1.49
CA CYS A 327 -9.59 6.37 0.18
C CYS A 327 -10.37 5.05 0.21
N SER A 328 -11.66 5.13 -0.05
CA SER A 328 -12.55 3.99 -0.16
C SER A 328 -13.65 4.31 -1.15
N ILE A 329 -14.06 3.32 -1.93
CA ILE A 329 -15.19 3.46 -2.88
C ILE A 329 -16.50 3.91 -2.20
N GLU A 330 -16.57 3.81 -0.88
CA GLU A 330 -17.73 4.18 -0.06
C GLU A 330 -17.67 5.62 0.47
N ASN A 331 -16.62 6.41 0.16
CA ASN A 331 -16.49 7.76 0.69
C ASN A 331 -17.64 8.68 0.28
N ALA A 332 -18.11 8.57 -0.96
CA ALA A 332 -19.21 9.38 -1.48
C ALA A 332 -19.95 8.69 -2.63
N SER A 333 -21.09 9.28 -2.98
CA SER A 333 -21.78 8.98 -4.25
C SER A 333 -22.34 10.27 -4.83
N PHE A 334 -22.43 10.33 -6.16
CA PHE A 334 -23.03 11.47 -6.84
C PHE A 334 -23.70 11.05 -8.15
N THR A 335 -24.54 11.94 -8.67
CA THR A 335 -25.26 11.77 -9.91
C THR A 335 -24.43 12.30 -11.08
N LEU A 336 -24.22 11.47 -12.10
CA LEU A 336 -23.50 11.76 -13.34
C LEU A 336 -24.51 11.97 -14.50
N PRO A 337 -24.83 13.20 -14.89
CA PRO A 337 -25.70 13.46 -16.04
C PRO A 337 -24.91 13.31 -17.34
N LEU A 338 -25.33 12.42 -18.21
CA LEU A 338 -24.76 12.19 -19.53
C LEU A 338 -25.72 12.69 -20.60
N GLN A 339 -25.21 13.37 -21.61
CA GLN A 339 -25.94 13.71 -22.83
C GLN A 339 -25.74 12.63 -23.90
N ALA A 340 -26.58 12.61 -24.93
CA ALA A 340 -26.38 11.78 -26.11
C ALA A 340 -25.04 12.13 -26.79
N GLY A 341 -24.25 11.13 -27.19
CA GLY A 341 -22.93 11.31 -27.76
C GLY A 341 -21.82 11.34 -26.71
N ASP A 342 -20.75 12.06 -27.01
CA ASP A 342 -19.56 12.13 -26.17
C ASP A 342 -19.76 13.03 -24.95
N ASN A 343 -19.29 12.54 -23.82
CA ASN A 343 -19.27 13.25 -22.55
C ASN A 343 -17.85 13.32 -22.02
N GLU A 344 -17.38 14.51 -21.69
CA GLU A 344 -16.10 14.71 -21.00
C GLU A 344 -16.33 14.85 -19.50
N ILE A 345 -15.62 14.02 -18.74
CA ILE A 345 -15.58 14.07 -17.28
C ILE A 345 -14.19 14.57 -16.88
N LEU A 346 -14.16 15.66 -16.14
CA LEU A 346 -12.95 16.24 -15.56
C LEU A 346 -13.05 16.20 -14.04
N ILE A 347 -12.04 15.66 -13.38
CA ILE A 347 -11.96 15.61 -11.92
C ILE A 347 -10.70 16.35 -11.49
N GLY A 348 -10.87 17.51 -10.81
CA GLY A 348 -9.79 18.14 -10.06
C GLY A 348 -9.56 17.35 -8.78
N VAL A 349 -8.32 16.92 -8.53
CA VAL A 349 -7.95 16.19 -7.31
C VAL A 349 -6.82 16.95 -6.63
N ALA A 350 -7.07 17.48 -5.44
CA ALA A 350 -6.05 18.18 -4.67
C ALA A 350 -5.26 17.24 -3.76
N ASN A 351 -4.05 17.67 -3.41
CA ASN A 351 -3.17 17.01 -2.44
C ASN A 351 -2.46 18.04 -1.58
N ASP A 352 -2.54 17.86 -0.26
CA ASP A 352 -1.75 18.58 0.74
C ASP A 352 -1.39 17.70 1.95
N PHE A 353 -1.83 16.42 1.96
CA PHE A 353 -1.63 15.53 3.08
C PHE A 353 -1.50 14.05 2.62
N TYR A 354 -0.34 13.44 2.82
CA TYR A 354 -0.02 12.05 2.48
C TYR A 354 -0.36 11.65 1.03
N GLY A 355 -0.78 10.39 0.85
CA GLY A 355 -1.14 9.86 -0.45
C GLY A 355 -2.44 10.46 -0.99
N TRP A 356 -2.55 10.55 -2.32
CA TRP A 356 -3.73 11.00 -3.02
C TRP A 356 -4.11 10.06 -4.17
N ALA A 357 -5.39 9.79 -4.26
CA ALA A 357 -5.95 8.85 -5.21
C ALA A 357 -7.45 9.10 -5.39
N ILE A 358 -8.01 8.52 -6.45
CA ILE A 358 -9.45 8.34 -6.61
C ILE A 358 -9.79 6.89 -6.95
N ILE A 359 -11.04 6.50 -6.68
CA ILE A 359 -11.68 5.29 -7.18
C ILE A 359 -13.03 5.69 -7.75
N THR A 360 -13.33 5.33 -9.00
CA THR A 360 -14.57 5.71 -9.67
C THR A 360 -15.27 4.48 -10.23
N ARG A 361 -16.51 4.25 -9.77
CA ARG A 361 -17.34 3.13 -10.24
C ARG A 361 -18.75 3.60 -10.56
N LEU A 362 -19.20 3.34 -11.78
CA LEU A 362 -20.59 3.54 -12.18
C LEU A 362 -21.51 2.45 -11.62
N ASP A 363 -22.77 2.73 -11.45
CA ASP A 363 -23.81 1.75 -11.12
C ASP A 363 -23.98 0.71 -12.24
N SER A 364 -23.88 1.14 -13.50
CA SER A 364 -23.95 0.28 -14.69
C SER A 364 -23.17 0.89 -15.85
N MET A 365 -22.60 0.02 -16.71
CA MET A 365 -22.03 0.39 -18.02
C MET A 365 -22.97 0.09 -19.18
N GLU A 366 -24.21 -0.33 -18.91
CA GLU A 366 -25.19 -0.60 -19.99
C GLU A 366 -25.43 0.67 -20.83
N GLY A 367 -25.23 0.56 -22.15
CA GLY A 367 -25.34 1.68 -23.07
C GLY A 367 -24.26 2.76 -22.89
N ILE A 368 -23.17 2.47 -22.21
CA ILE A 368 -22.04 3.41 -22.04
C ILE A 368 -20.77 2.77 -22.57
N GLU A 369 -20.03 3.51 -23.36
CA GLU A 369 -18.72 3.16 -23.86
C GLU A 369 -17.67 4.11 -23.26
N ALA A 370 -16.65 3.55 -22.61
CA ALA A 370 -15.47 4.32 -22.22
C ALA A 370 -14.57 4.51 -23.44
N LEU A 371 -14.38 5.76 -23.85
CA LEU A 371 -13.56 6.07 -25.02
C LEU A 371 -12.08 6.05 -24.61
N SER A 372 -11.30 5.17 -25.23
CA SER A 372 -9.84 5.30 -25.24
C SER A 372 -9.46 6.56 -26.01
N LYS A 373 -8.43 7.27 -25.56
CA LYS A 373 -7.90 8.57 -26.02
C LYS A 373 -8.29 9.03 -27.40
#